data_084e107a85acdc1a84a5a07cb01315ec
#
_entry.id   084e107a85acdc1a84a5a07cb01315ec
#
_cell.length_a   1.000
_cell.length_b   1.000
_cell.length_c   1.000
_cell.angle_alpha   90.00
_cell.angle_beta   90.00
_cell.angle_gamma   90.00
#
_symmetry.space_group_name_H-M   'P 1'
#
loop_
_entity.id
_entity.type
_entity.pdbx_description
1 polymer ?
#
loop_
_entity_poly.entity_id
_entity_poly.type
_entity_poly.pdbx_seq_one_letter_code
_entity_poly.pdbx_strand_id
1 'polypeptide(L)'
;IRRQRQMCIRDRGLEHRVGGLEKDCVKGCISHDPANHQKMTDTRAAKVAKVAEDIPAQAVWGDAEGDLLVVGWGGTRGHLQNAVDEMRREGKKVSLCHFNYINPLPKGVRDIFAKFRRIVVCELNEGQFAAYLRQNFQEFPYEQYNKCEGLPFTVAELKQKFESLLK
;
A
#
# COMPACT_ATOMS: atom_id res chain seq x y z
N ILE A 1 10.69 -6.84 -22.91
CA ILE A 1 9.40 -6.12 -23.05
C ILE A 1 9.61 -4.68 -23.49
N ARG A 2 10.53 -3.91 -22.87
CA ARG A 2 10.80 -2.53 -23.31
C ARG A 2 11.42 -2.45 -24.72
N ARG A 3 12.26 -3.39 -25.11
CA ARG A 3 12.81 -3.47 -26.47
C ARG A 3 11.74 -3.78 -27.51
N GLN A 4 10.82 -4.68 -27.23
CA GLN A 4 9.70 -4.99 -28.13
C GLN A 4 8.79 -3.78 -28.36
N ARG A 5 8.48 -3.00 -27.32
CA ARG A 5 7.69 -1.77 -27.48
C ARG A 5 8.39 -0.73 -28.34
N GLN A 6 9.70 -0.58 -28.21
CA GLN A 6 10.48 0.33 -29.08
C GLN A 6 10.52 -0.15 -30.52
N MET A 7 10.57 -1.45 -30.76
CA MET A 7 10.50 -2.02 -32.11
C MET A 7 9.11 -1.80 -32.72
N CYS A 8 8.02 -2.08 -32.00
CA CYS A 8 6.64 -1.86 -32.46
C CYS A 8 6.36 -0.41 -32.88
N ILE A 9 6.98 0.56 -32.23
CA ILE A 9 6.84 2.00 -32.57
C ILE A 9 7.54 2.32 -33.90
N ARG A 10 8.56 1.55 -34.32
CA ARG A 10 9.37 1.78 -35.52
C ARG A 10 8.99 0.89 -36.71
N ASP A 11 8.31 -0.20 -36.44
CA ASP A 11 8.03 -1.19 -37.48
C ASP A 11 6.92 -0.67 -38.41
N ARG A 12 7.14 -0.91 -39.71
CA ARG A 12 6.21 -0.47 -40.74
C ARG A 12 4.83 -1.07 -40.54
N GLY A 13 3.79 -0.21 -40.50
CA GLY A 13 2.40 -0.59 -40.28
C GLY A 13 2.02 -0.72 -38.80
N LEU A 14 2.96 -0.50 -37.86
CA LEU A 14 2.74 -0.50 -36.44
C LEU A 14 2.99 0.88 -35.81
N GLU A 15 3.27 1.85 -36.66
CA GLU A 15 3.53 3.23 -36.25
C GLU A 15 2.28 3.80 -35.58
N HIS A 16 2.47 4.40 -34.40
CA HIS A 16 1.41 5.07 -33.70
C HIS A 16 1.94 6.31 -32.98
N ARG A 17 1.09 7.28 -32.79
CA ARG A 17 1.44 8.51 -32.07
C ARG A 17 1.61 8.21 -30.59
N VAL A 18 2.81 8.48 -30.06
CA VAL A 18 3.07 8.47 -28.62
C VAL A 18 2.70 9.84 -28.05
N GLY A 19 1.78 9.89 -27.09
CA GLY A 19 1.33 11.13 -26.45
C GLY A 19 0.29 10.84 -25.37
N GLY A 20 -0.14 11.88 -24.66
CA GLY A 20 -1.08 11.78 -23.53
C GLY A 20 -2.57 11.65 -23.93
N LEU A 21 -2.89 11.68 -25.23
CA LEU A 21 -4.27 11.57 -25.69
C LEU A 21 -4.78 10.12 -25.60
N GLU A 22 -6.07 9.97 -25.27
CA GLU A 22 -6.75 8.68 -25.25
C GLU A 22 -6.72 8.01 -26.61
N LYS A 23 -6.58 6.70 -26.62
CA LYS A 23 -6.52 5.91 -27.83
C LYS A 23 -7.62 4.87 -27.88
N ASP A 24 -8.06 4.58 -29.10
CA ASP A 24 -8.96 3.44 -29.36
C ASP A 24 -8.34 2.15 -28.84
N CYS A 25 -9.13 1.35 -28.15
CA CYS A 25 -8.67 0.13 -27.47
C CYS A 25 -8.25 -1.01 -28.45
N VAL A 26 -8.59 -0.92 -29.74
CA VAL A 26 -8.29 -1.91 -30.76
C VAL A 26 -7.27 -1.37 -31.77
N LYS A 27 -7.55 -0.22 -32.34
CA LYS A 27 -6.76 0.35 -33.43
C LYS A 27 -5.59 1.21 -32.94
N GLY A 28 -5.61 1.68 -31.69
CA GLY A 28 -4.55 2.52 -31.13
C GLY A 28 -4.50 3.95 -31.69
N CYS A 29 -5.43 4.37 -32.54
CA CYS A 29 -5.54 5.75 -33.00
C CYS A 29 -6.22 6.63 -31.94
N ILE A 30 -6.04 7.94 -32.04
CA ILE A 30 -6.67 8.92 -31.11
C ILE A 30 -8.18 8.76 -31.15
N SER A 31 -8.80 8.68 -29.98
CA SER A 31 -10.23 8.53 -29.83
C SER A 31 -10.76 9.56 -28.79
N HIS A 32 -11.86 10.20 -29.14
CA HIS A 32 -12.63 11.07 -28.23
C HIS A 32 -13.99 10.46 -27.87
N ASP A 33 -14.19 9.18 -28.20
CA ASP A 33 -15.41 8.45 -27.87
C ASP A 33 -15.51 8.19 -26.36
N PRO A 34 -16.61 8.64 -25.69
CA PRO A 34 -16.79 8.42 -24.25
C PRO A 34 -16.85 6.94 -23.83
N ALA A 35 -17.43 6.08 -24.67
CA ALA A 35 -17.50 4.65 -24.38
C ALA A 35 -16.13 4.00 -24.43
N ASN A 36 -15.29 4.40 -25.39
CA ASN A 36 -13.89 3.97 -25.44
C ASN A 36 -13.11 4.48 -24.23
N HIS A 37 -13.34 5.70 -23.78
CA HIS A 37 -12.68 6.26 -22.59
C HIS A 37 -13.00 5.45 -21.34
N GLN A 38 -14.27 5.12 -21.10
CA GLN A 38 -14.66 4.26 -19.98
C GLN A 38 -13.97 2.89 -20.06
N LYS A 39 -14.02 2.23 -21.22
CA LYS A 39 -13.38 0.94 -21.44
C LYS A 39 -11.86 0.97 -21.19
N MET A 40 -11.19 2.03 -21.64
CA MET A 40 -9.75 2.17 -21.42
C MET A 40 -9.41 2.46 -19.96
N THR A 41 -10.26 3.18 -19.24
CA THR A 41 -10.13 3.41 -17.80
C THR A 41 -10.25 2.09 -17.03
N ASP A 42 -11.28 1.30 -17.32
CA ASP A 42 -11.51 -0.01 -16.69
C ASP A 42 -10.35 -0.97 -17.00
N THR A 43 -9.87 -0.97 -18.23
CA THR A 43 -8.73 -1.81 -18.65
C THR A 43 -7.45 -1.45 -17.89
N ARG A 44 -7.17 -0.16 -17.70
CA ARG A 44 -6.02 0.29 -16.91
C ARG A 44 -6.16 -0.07 -15.44
N ALA A 45 -7.33 0.13 -14.86
CA ALA A 45 -7.62 -0.25 -13.48
C ALA A 45 -7.46 -1.76 -13.27
N ALA A 46 -8.04 -2.57 -14.13
CA ALA A 46 -7.93 -4.03 -14.09
C ALA A 46 -6.48 -4.51 -14.24
N LYS A 47 -5.70 -3.88 -15.13
CA LYS A 47 -4.27 -4.18 -15.31
C LYS A 47 -3.46 -3.90 -14.04
N VAL A 48 -3.71 -2.79 -13.37
CA VAL A 48 -3.05 -2.46 -12.09
C VAL A 48 -3.48 -3.44 -11.01
N ALA A 49 -4.78 -3.70 -10.87
CA ALA A 49 -5.31 -4.65 -9.89
C ALA A 49 -4.71 -6.06 -10.04
N LYS A 50 -4.49 -6.51 -11.28
CA LYS A 50 -3.88 -7.82 -11.58
C LYS A 50 -2.45 -7.98 -11.06
N VAL A 51 -1.72 -6.90 -10.86
CA VAL A 51 -0.36 -6.93 -10.26
C VAL A 51 -0.38 -7.54 -8.86
N ALA A 52 -1.52 -7.51 -8.14
CA ALA A 52 -1.66 -8.17 -6.85
C ALA A 52 -1.45 -9.69 -6.88
N GLU A 53 -1.50 -10.31 -8.07
CA GLU A 53 -1.22 -11.74 -8.26
C GLU A 53 0.28 -12.04 -8.29
N ASP A 54 1.09 -11.06 -8.71
CA ASP A 54 2.53 -11.22 -8.92
C ASP A 54 3.36 -10.74 -7.71
N ILE A 55 2.76 -9.97 -6.79
CA ILE A 55 3.45 -9.48 -5.59
C ILE A 55 3.26 -10.46 -4.43
N PRO A 56 4.25 -10.55 -3.51
CA PRO A 56 4.13 -11.40 -2.33
C PRO A 56 2.93 -11.05 -1.47
N ALA A 57 2.32 -12.05 -0.82
CA ALA A 57 1.31 -11.81 0.20
C ALA A 57 1.88 -10.94 1.34
N GLN A 58 1.01 -10.17 1.99
CA GLN A 58 1.41 -9.33 3.10
C GLN A 58 1.94 -10.19 4.25
N ALA A 59 3.10 -9.80 4.79
CA ALA A 59 3.72 -10.46 5.92
C ALA A 59 3.57 -9.64 7.21
N VAL A 60 3.60 -10.33 8.34
CA VAL A 60 3.64 -9.75 9.68
C VAL A 60 4.99 -10.06 10.32
N TRP A 61 5.63 -9.06 10.88
CA TRP A 61 6.80 -9.20 11.73
C TRP A 61 6.35 -9.33 13.18
N GLY A 62 6.60 -10.48 13.78
CA GLY A 62 6.12 -10.85 15.12
C GLY A 62 5.11 -11.98 15.06
N ASP A 63 4.17 -11.98 16.00
CA ASP A 63 3.12 -13.00 16.08
C ASP A 63 2.03 -12.75 15.02
N ALA A 64 1.41 -13.82 14.57
CA ALA A 64 0.36 -13.74 13.55
C ALA A 64 -0.96 -13.15 14.07
N GLU A 65 -1.10 -13.01 15.40
CA GLU A 65 -2.24 -12.42 16.10
C GLU A 65 -1.77 -11.73 17.38
N GLY A 66 -2.56 -10.81 17.93
CA GLY A 66 -2.16 -10.09 19.14
C GLY A 66 -3.05 -8.92 19.52
N ASP A 67 -2.56 -8.15 20.49
CA ASP A 67 -3.32 -7.02 21.03
C ASP A 67 -3.21 -5.76 20.16
N LEU A 68 -2.04 -5.55 19.54
CA LEU A 68 -1.77 -4.37 18.72
C LEU A 68 -1.01 -4.74 17.44
N LEU A 69 -1.55 -4.33 16.29
CA LEU A 69 -0.86 -4.34 15.01
C LEU A 69 -0.40 -2.92 14.68
N VAL A 70 0.91 -2.75 14.57
CA VAL A 70 1.52 -1.53 14.07
C VAL A 70 1.58 -1.62 12.55
N VAL A 71 1.04 -0.63 11.86
CA VAL A 71 1.05 -0.55 10.40
C VAL A 71 1.92 0.62 9.97
N GLY A 72 2.80 0.37 9.01
CA GLY A 72 3.65 1.39 8.41
C GLY A 72 4.01 1.07 6.97
N TRP A 73 4.65 2.02 6.30
CA TRP A 73 5.09 1.87 4.91
C TRP A 73 6.32 2.74 4.61
N GLY A 74 7.00 2.46 3.51
CA GLY A 74 8.13 3.26 3.05
C GLY A 74 9.28 3.34 4.06
N GLY A 75 9.78 4.53 4.33
CA GLY A 75 10.94 4.78 5.19
C GLY A 75 10.71 4.56 6.69
N THR A 76 9.50 4.26 7.14
CA THR A 76 9.18 4.09 8.57
C THR A 76 9.61 2.75 9.15
N ARG A 77 9.99 1.76 8.32
CA ARG A 77 10.21 0.37 8.71
C ARG A 77 11.17 0.20 9.87
N GLY A 78 12.37 0.76 9.80
CA GLY A 78 13.41 0.55 10.80
C GLY A 78 13.01 1.03 12.19
N HIS A 79 12.39 2.19 12.28
CA HIS A 79 11.95 2.78 13.54
C HIS A 79 10.81 1.97 14.16
N LEU A 80 9.79 1.59 13.35
CA LEU A 80 8.66 0.79 13.81
C LEU A 80 9.11 -0.61 14.23
N GLN A 81 9.99 -1.25 13.46
CA GLN A 81 10.49 -2.58 13.78
C GLN A 81 11.25 -2.59 15.10
N ASN A 82 12.17 -1.62 15.32
CA ASN A 82 12.90 -1.51 16.56
C ASN A 82 11.97 -1.31 17.78
N ALA A 83 10.97 -0.44 17.67
CA ALA A 83 10.00 -0.21 18.74
C ALA A 83 9.19 -1.48 19.05
N VAL A 84 8.72 -2.17 18.02
CA VAL A 84 7.99 -3.45 18.17
C VAL A 84 8.87 -4.51 18.79
N ASP A 85 10.12 -4.65 18.36
CA ASP A 85 11.07 -5.63 18.92
C ASP A 85 11.37 -5.39 20.42
N GLU A 86 11.53 -4.13 20.83
CA GLU A 86 11.69 -3.79 22.24
C GLU A 86 10.45 -4.14 23.05
N MET A 87 9.26 -3.76 22.61
CA MET A 87 8.01 -4.09 23.32
C MET A 87 7.76 -5.59 23.40
N ARG A 88 8.15 -6.36 22.38
CA ARG A 88 8.07 -7.82 22.39
C ARG A 88 9.03 -8.43 23.41
N ARG A 89 10.24 -7.89 23.56
CA ARG A 89 11.18 -8.31 24.62
C ARG A 89 10.62 -8.03 26.03
N GLU A 90 9.76 -7.03 26.17
CA GLU A 90 9.03 -6.71 27.41
C GLU A 90 7.76 -7.57 27.60
N GLY A 91 7.53 -8.56 26.74
CA GLY A 91 6.39 -9.49 26.82
C GLY A 91 5.08 -8.95 26.27
N LYS A 92 5.07 -7.83 25.54
CA LYS A 92 3.86 -7.28 24.91
C LYS A 92 3.53 -7.99 23.61
N LYS A 93 2.24 -8.23 23.35
CA LYS A 93 1.74 -8.84 22.11
C LYS A 93 1.52 -7.79 21.02
N VAL A 94 2.63 -7.28 20.50
CA VAL A 94 2.67 -6.26 19.45
C VAL A 94 3.36 -6.83 18.21
N SER A 95 2.82 -6.58 17.04
CA SER A 95 3.39 -7.02 15.77
C SER A 95 3.39 -5.89 14.74
N LEU A 96 4.25 -5.99 13.73
CA LEU A 96 4.38 -4.99 12.67
C LEU A 96 3.91 -5.56 11.32
N CYS A 97 3.01 -4.84 10.66
CA CYS A 97 2.61 -5.04 9.28
C CYS A 97 3.17 -3.88 8.44
N HIS A 98 4.32 -4.10 7.81
CA HIS A 98 4.94 -3.06 6.98
C HIS A 98 4.68 -3.30 5.51
N PHE A 99 4.14 -2.27 4.82
CA PHE A 99 3.77 -2.33 3.41
C PHE A 99 4.92 -1.87 2.51
N ASN A 100 5.31 -2.75 1.59
CA ASN A 100 6.22 -2.43 0.48
C ASN A 100 5.44 -2.09 -0.80
N TYR A 101 4.20 -2.56 -0.90
CA TYR A 101 3.30 -2.34 -2.02
C TYR A 101 2.01 -1.73 -1.50
N ILE A 102 1.59 -0.61 -2.10
CA ILE A 102 0.43 0.16 -1.63
C ILE A 102 -0.74 0.04 -2.60
N ASN A 103 -0.46 0.10 -3.90
CA ASN A 103 -1.50 0.00 -4.94
C ASN A 103 -0.99 -0.84 -6.12
N PRO A 104 -1.54 -2.05 -6.31
CA PRO A 104 -2.57 -2.67 -5.49
C PRO A 104 -2.03 -3.11 -4.11
N LEU A 105 -2.93 -3.26 -3.14
CA LEU A 105 -2.56 -3.85 -1.86
C LEU A 105 -2.25 -5.34 -2.02
N PRO A 106 -1.28 -5.88 -1.26
CA PRO A 106 -1.00 -7.32 -1.24
C PRO A 106 -2.19 -8.15 -0.78
N LYS A 107 -2.23 -9.42 -1.17
CA LYS A 107 -3.24 -10.37 -0.67
C LYS A 107 -3.06 -10.64 0.83
N GLY A 108 -4.14 -11.01 1.52
CA GLY A 108 -4.13 -11.42 2.93
C GLY A 108 -4.21 -10.28 3.95
N VAL A 109 -4.26 -9.02 3.54
CA VAL A 109 -4.31 -7.86 4.46
C VAL A 109 -5.52 -7.92 5.38
N ARG A 110 -6.71 -8.23 4.84
CA ARG A 110 -7.95 -8.35 5.63
C ARG A 110 -7.85 -9.41 6.72
N ASP A 111 -7.30 -10.58 6.36
CA ASP A 111 -7.15 -11.71 7.28
C ASP A 111 -6.11 -11.41 8.39
N ILE A 112 -5.09 -10.63 8.08
CA ILE A 112 -4.13 -10.15 9.06
C ILE A 112 -4.83 -9.18 10.02
N PHE A 113 -5.52 -8.17 9.53
CA PHE A 113 -6.16 -7.14 10.36
C PHE A 113 -7.19 -7.74 11.31
N ALA A 114 -7.95 -8.76 10.86
CA ALA A 114 -8.94 -9.44 11.67
C ALA A 114 -8.38 -10.21 12.89
N LYS A 115 -7.07 -10.47 12.93
CA LYS A 115 -6.43 -11.22 14.02
C LYS A 115 -5.88 -10.33 15.14
N PHE A 116 -6.03 -9.03 15.01
CA PHE A 116 -5.53 -8.08 16.01
C PHE A 116 -6.66 -7.29 16.62
N ARG A 117 -6.56 -7.07 17.93
CA ARG A 117 -7.57 -6.32 18.69
C ARG A 117 -7.59 -4.85 18.33
N ARG A 118 -6.43 -4.25 18.07
CA ARG A 118 -6.25 -2.85 17.69
C ARG A 118 -5.24 -2.72 16.55
N ILE A 119 -5.44 -1.72 15.72
CA ILE A 119 -4.56 -1.39 14.60
C ILE A 119 -4.16 0.07 14.72
N VAL A 120 -2.86 0.36 14.68
CA VAL A 120 -2.34 1.73 14.63
C VAL A 120 -1.53 1.94 13.37
N VAL A 121 -1.87 2.96 12.59
CA VAL A 121 -1.14 3.36 11.38
C VAL A 121 -0.19 4.50 11.74
N CYS A 122 1.11 4.29 11.52
CA CYS A 122 2.16 5.25 11.83
C CYS A 122 2.74 5.84 10.54
N GLU A 123 2.60 7.15 10.36
CA GLU A 123 2.96 7.83 9.12
C GLU A 123 3.73 9.12 9.38
N LEU A 124 4.72 9.40 8.52
CA LEU A 124 5.44 10.68 8.50
C LEU A 124 4.74 11.69 7.57
N ASN A 125 3.42 11.70 7.64
CA ASN A 125 2.51 12.56 6.88
C ASN A 125 1.19 12.72 7.65
N GLU A 126 0.16 13.30 7.04
CA GLU A 126 -1.13 13.57 7.67
C GLU A 126 -2.12 12.39 7.66
N GLY A 127 -1.67 11.15 7.39
CA GLY A 127 -2.51 9.95 7.47
C GLY A 127 -3.11 9.50 6.14
N GLN A 128 -2.42 9.74 5.03
CA GLN A 128 -2.89 9.37 3.69
C GLN A 128 -3.07 7.85 3.55
N PHE A 129 -2.16 7.06 4.09
CA PHE A 129 -2.27 5.61 4.02
C PHE A 129 -3.38 5.07 4.92
N ALA A 130 -3.55 5.65 6.11
CA ALA A 130 -4.68 5.31 6.97
C ALA A 130 -6.04 5.60 6.30
N ALA A 131 -6.15 6.72 5.58
CA ALA A 131 -7.33 7.04 4.79
C ALA A 131 -7.56 6.02 3.67
N TYR A 132 -6.49 5.63 2.97
CA TYR A 132 -6.54 4.61 1.93
C TYR A 132 -6.94 3.23 2.48
N LEU A 133 -6.44 2.84 3.65
CA LEU A 133 -6.84 1.60 4.31
C LEU A 133 -8.32 1.62 4.71
N ARG A 134 -8.83 2.75 5.23
CA ARG A 134 -10.27 2.90 5.53
C ARG A 134 -11.14 2.78 4.29
N GLN A 135 -10.69 3.29 3.17
CA GLN A 135 -11.42 3.15 1.90
C GLN A 135 -11.53 1.69 1.45
N ASN A 136 -10.50 0.87 1.70
CA ASN A 136 -10.44 -0.52 1.25
C ASN A 136 -11.01 -1.52 2.28
N PHE A 137 -10.91 -1.20 3.59
CA PHE A 137 -11.29 -2.08 4.70
C PHE A 137 -12.00 -1.24 5.77
N GLN A 138 -13.25 -0.86 5.51
CA GLN A 138 -14.05 0.03 6.37
C GLN A 138 -14.45 -0.61 7.71
N GLU A 139 -14.42 -1.92 7.78
CA GLU A 139 -14.82 -2.70 8.95
C GLU A 139 -13.84 -2.62 10.13
N PHE A 140 -12.60 -2.18 9.90
CA PHE A 140 -11.60 -2.09 10.95
C PHE A 140 -11.47 -0.67 11.50
N PRO A 141 -11.45 -0.49 12.83
CA PRO A 141 -11.08 0.77 13.43
C PRO A 141 -9.56 0.98 13.38
N TYR A 142 -9.14 2.13 12.90
CA TYR A 142 -7.73 2.50 12.82
C TYR A 142 -7.42 3.65 13.76
N GLU A 143 -6.51 3.41 14.71
CA GLU A 143 -5.79 4.48 15.39
C GLU A 143 -4.73 5.07 14.46
N GLN A 144 -4.33 6.30 14.71
CA GLN A 144 -3.30 6.97 13.91
C GLN A 144 -2.23 7.57 14.80
N TYR A 145 -1.01 7.51 14.30
CA TYR A 145 0.10 8.28 14.83
C TYR A 145 0.84 8.95 13.68
N ASN A 146 0.52 10.21 13.45
CA ASN A 146 1.03 11.02 12.36
C ASN A 146 2.07 12.01 12.88
N LYS A 147 3.17 12.20 12.12
CA LYS A 147 4.25 13.13 12.45
C LYS A 147 4.73 13.82 11.19
N CYS A 148 4.63 15.16 11.15
CA CYS A 148 4.99 15.98 9.99
C CYS A 148 6.10 17.01 10.33
N GLU A 149 7.08 16.61 11.14
CA GLU A 149 8.13 17.49 11.65
C GLU A 149 9.42 17.48 10.82
N GLY A 150 9.47 16.72 9.73
CA GLY A 150 10.69 16.51 8.95
C GLY A 150 11.72 15.61 9.63
N LEU A 151 11.39 15.04 10.79
CA LEU A 151 12.22 14.10 11.55
C LEU A 151 11.55 12.71 11.58
N PRO A 152 12.34 11.62 11.58
CA PRO A 152 11.80 10.28 11.73
C PRO A 152 11.21 10.06 13.12
N PHE A 153 10.44 8.99 13.28
CA PHE A 153 10.01 8.54 14.59
C PHE A 153 11.21 8.10 15.44
N THR A 154 11.16 8.41 16.74
CA THR A 154 12.06 7.81 17.71
C THR A 154 11.41 6.55 18.32
N VAL A 155 12.21 5.60 18.77
CA VAL A 155 11.73 4.39 19.42
C VAL A 155 10.97 4.75 20.71
N ALA A 156 11.44 5.73 21.45
CA ALA A 156 10.82 6.18 22.71
C ALA A 156 9.39 6.70 22.50
N GLU A 157 9.18 7.62 21.53
CA GLU A 157 7.85 8.17 21.24
C GLU A 157 6.89 7.10 20.69
N LEU A 158 7.38 6.16 19.88
CA LEU A 158 6.59 5.04 19.38
C LEU A 158 6.13 4.13 20.54
N LYS A 159 7.03 3.74 21.43
CA LYS A 159 6.73 2.92 22.60
C LYS A 159 5.68 3.60 23.50
N GLN A 160 5.86 4.88 23.82
CA GLN A 160 4.90 5.65 24.60
C GLN A 160 3.50 5.63 23.97
N LYS A 161 3.41 5.84 22.65
CA LYS A 161 2.14 5.76 21.92
C LYS A 161 1.54 4.36 21.98
N PHE A 162 2.33 3.32 21.71
CA PHE A 162 1.83 1.94 21.71
C PHE A 162 1.37 1.47 23.09
N GLU A 163 2.10 1.84 24.15
CA GLU A 163 1.69 1.57 25.53
C GLU A 163 0.35 2.22 25.88
N SER A 164 0.10 3.44 25.40
CA SER A 164 -1.16 4.12 25.60
C SER A 164 -2.35 3.39 24.95
N LEU A 165 -2.09 2.65 23.87
CA LEU A 165 -3.09 1.87 23.14
C LEU A 165 -3.31 0.47 23.74
N LEU A 166 -2.39 -0.02 24.56
CA LEU A 166 -2.50 -1.34 25.19
C LEU A 166 -3.25 -1.31 26.53
N LYS A 167 -3.49 -0.13 27.05
CA LYS A 167 -4.34 0.11 28.24
C LYS A 167 -5.81 0.02 27.84
#